data_f37111f97e5b2fc02245e1ce9fdba06e
#
_entry.id   f37111f97e5b2fc02245e1ce9fdba06e
#
_cell.length_a   1.000
_cell.length_b   1.000
_cell.length_c   1.000
_cell.angle_alpha   90.00
_cell.angle_beta   90.00
_cell.angle_gamma   90.00
#
_symmetry.space_group_name_H-M   'P 1'
#
loop_
_entity.id
_entity.type
_entity.pdbx_description
1 polymer ?
#
loop_
_entity_poly.entity_id
_entity_poly.type
_entity_poly.pdbx_seq_one_letter_code
_entity_poly.pdbx_strand_id
1 'polypeptide(L)'
;TYPNFISLANQLYLQLAAVENDECGMRPDVLDTLCTNQKIKGIFLMPAGSNPTNIAFSDYRRKEIAAIIRRHSLIAIEDDNYAALMSRPYVPVALEAPEHCIYISGLSKPLCPGLRIAYLHLPKQYVDVMEQGIYSQSLKISSLNIEIATELIRSGLFRQIIAEKRAAAVRRNQIYHSYFPSACTSMESYYQWLKLPLSCSGKSCEAALSARGVSVFGAERFSVGNQAGHNAIRIATCSPKSHKQLCQGLDIIRAFLKETPSS
;
A
#
# COMPACT_ATOMS: atom_id res chain seq x y z
N THR A 1 7.63 1.36 -0.11
CA THR A 1 6.75 0.19 0.12
C THR A 1 6.17 0.17 1.53
N TYR A 2 5.36 -0.86 1.87
CA TYR A 2 4.67 -0.95 3.17
C TYR A 2 5.68 -1.07 4.33
N PRO A 3 5.63 -0.15 5.35
CA PRO A 3 6.65 -0.11 6.41
C PRO A 3 6.79 -1.40 7.22
N ASN A 4 5.67 -2.10 7.49
CA ASN A 4 5.73 -3.35 8.25
C ASN A 4 6.41 -4.47 7.45
N PHE A 5 6.32 -4.46 6.11
CA PHE A 5 7.08 -5.39 5.28
C PHE A 5 8.60 -5.12 5.42
N ILE A 6 9.00 -3.83 5.39
CA ILE A 6 10.41 -3.45 5.61
C ILE A 6 10.89 -3.92 6.99
N SER A 7 10.10 -3.67 8.05
CA SER A 7 10.44 -4.11 9.40
C SER A 7 10.55 -5.63 9.51
N LEU A 8 9.61 -6.36 8.91
CA LEU A 8 9.63 -7.83 8.90
C LEU A 8 10.83 -8.38 8.13
N ALA A 9 11.14 -7.81 6.97
CA ALA A 9 12.30 -8.21 6.19
C ALA A 9 13.60 -8.01 6.99
N ASN A 10 13.73 -6.89 7.71
CA ASN A 10 14.87 -6.62 8.57
C ASN A 10 14.97 -7.66 9.72
N GLN A 11 13.85 -8.01 10.36
CA GLN A 11 13.82 -9.03 11.42
C GLN A 11 14.20 -10.43 10.91
N LEU A 12 13.88 -10.71 9.64
CA LEU A 12 14.22 -11.96 8.96
C LEU A 12 15.60 -11.91 8.27
N TYR A 13 16.37 -10.85 8.48
CA TYR A 13 17.68 -10.63 7.85
C TYR A 13 17.64 -10.67 6.32
N LEU A 14 16.51 -10.32 5.71
CA LEU A 14 16.38 -10.19 4.26
C LEU A 14 16.96 -8.86 3.80
N GLN A 15 17.83 -8.91 2.82
CA GLN A 15 18.33 -7.71 2.17
C GLN A 15 17.31 -7.20 1.16
N LEU A 16 16.91 -5.95 1.29
CA LEU A 16 15.96 -5.31 0.40
C LEU A 16 16.71 -4.40 -0.58
N ALA A 17 16.43 -4.57 -1.86
CA ALA A 17 16.87 -3.67 -2.93
C ALA A 17 15.67 -2.84 -3.42
N ALA A 18 15.87 -1.53 -3.58
CA ALA A 18 14.86 -0.64 -4.09
C ALA A 18 14.81 -0.68 -5.62
N VAL A 19 13.61 -0.68 -6.18
CA VAL A 19 13.37 -0.47 -7.60
C VAL A 19 12.64 0.86 -7.78
N GLU A 20 13.13 1.70 -8.68
CA GLU A 20 12.50 2.97 -9.00
C GLU A 20 11.09 2.79 -9.56
N ASN A 21 10.23 3.77 -9.27
CA ASN A 21 8.88 3.84 -9.81
C ASN A 21 8.74 5.08 -10.69
N ASP A 22 7.91 4.96 -11.71
CA ASP A 22 7.38 6.05 -12.50
C ASP A 22 5.87 6.25 -12.21
N GLU A 23 5.17 6.99 -13.05
CA GLU A 23 3.74 7.25 -12.93
C GLU A 23 2.86 6.00 -13.15
N CYS A 24 3.43 4.94 -13.72
CA CYS A 24 2.77 3.65 -13.96
C CYS A 24 3.18 2.57 -12.97
N GLY A 25 3.96 2.89 -11.95
CA GLY A 25 4.45 1.98 -10.92
C GLY A 25 5.91 1.58 -11.09
N MET A 26 6.25 0.38 -10.63
CA MET A 26 7.62 -0.12 -10.67
C MET A 26 8.17 -0.18 -12.12
N ARG A 27 9.36 0.34 -12.34
CA ARG A 27 10.04 0.35 -13.65
C ARG A 27 10.58 -1.03 -14.01
N PRO A 28 10.11 -1.64 -15.12
CA PRO A 28 10.54 -2.98 -15.53
C PRO A 28 12.00 -3.05 -15.93
N ASP A 29 12.51 -2.03 -16.62
CA ASP A 29 13.91 -1.94 -17.07
C ASP A 29 14.89 -1.93 -15.89
N VAL A 30 14.55 -1.19 -14.83
CA VAL A 30 15.34 -1.15 -13.59
C VAL A 30 15.28 -2.50 -12.86
N LEU A 31 14.10 -3.12 -12.80
CA LEU A 31 13.94 -4.44 -12.19
C LEU A 31 14.75 -5.51 -12.93
N ASP A 32 14.65 -5.55 -14.25
CA ASP A 32 15.35 -6.54 -15.09
C ASP A 32 16.89 -6.39 -14.97
N THR A 33 17.37 -5.13 -15.00
CA THR A 33 18.79 -4.81 -14.77
C THR A 33 19.25 -5.25 -13.37
N LEU A 34 18.44 -4.99 -12.34
CA LEU A 34 18.78 -5.40 -10.98
C LEU A 34 18.89 -6.92 -10.87
N CYS A 35 17.92 -7.66 -11.44
CA CYS A 35 17.91 -9.13 -11.42
C CYS A 35 19.05 -9.75 -12.24
N THR A 36 19.50 -9.08 -13.29
CA THR A 36 20.65 -9.51 -14.10
C THR A 36 21.96 -9.34 -13.34
N ASN A 37 22.13 -8.22 -12.62
CA ASN A 37 23.38 -7.87 -11.95
C ASN A 37 23.50 -8.40 -10.52
N GLN A 38 22.37 -8.79 -9.90
CA GLN A 38 22.32 -9.23 -8.51
C GLN A 38 21.48 -10.49 -8.37
N LYS A 39 21.80 -11.31 -7.38
CA LYS A 39 21.03 -12.53 -7.06
C LYS A 39 19.74 -12.18 -6.30
N ILE A 40 18.74 -11.68 -7.01
CA ILE A 40 17.42 -11.39 -6.45
C ILE A 40 16.62 -12.71 -6.35
N LYS A 41 16.00 -12.95 -5.20
CA LYS A 41 15.19 -14.16 -4.92
C LYS A 41 13.70 -13.93 -5.08
N GLY A 42 13.25 -12.73 -4.80
CA GLY A 42 11.82 -12.42 -4.84
C GLY A 42 11.54 -10.94 -4.95
N ILE A 43 10.28 -10.64 -5.11
CA ILE A 43 9.77 -9.28 -5.27
C ILE A 43 8.50 -9.09 -4.44
N PHE A 44 8.36 -7.93 -3.78
CA PHE A 44 7.16 -7.53 -3.07
C PHE A 44 6.45 -6.43 -3.85
N LEU A 45 5.17 -6.64 -4.16
CA LEU A 45 4.35 -5.80 -5.02
C LEU A 45 3.08 -5.33 -4.32
N MET A 46 2.63 -4.11 -4.64
CA MET A 46 1.32 -3.57 -4.28
C MET A 46 0.68 -2.91 -5.52
N PRO A 47 0.34 -3.68 -6.56
CA PRO A 47 0.04 -3.12 -7.88
C PRO A 47 -1.38 -2.53 -8.00
N ALA A 48 -2.32 -2.88 -7.13
CA ALA A 48 -3.66 -2.28 -7.10
C ALA A 48 -3.66 -0.83 -6.62
N GLY A 49 -2.67 -0.47 -5.78
CA GLY A 49 -2.51 0.87 -5.24
C GLY A 49 -1.32 0.88 -4.29
N SER A 50 -0.19 1.35 -4.78
CA SER A 50 1.06 1.36 -4.03
C SER A 50 0.96 2.20 -2.76
N ASN A 51 1.39 1.65 -1.65
CA ASN A 51 1.55 2.41 -0.41
C ASN A 51 3.02 2.88 -0.31
N PRO A 52 3.29 4.22 -0.35
CA PRO A 52 2.37 5.31 -0.01
C PRO A 52 1.80 6.11 -1.19
N THR A 53 2.19 5.84 -2.42
CA THR A 53 2.00 6.75 -3.58
C THR A 53 0.62 6.66 -4.25
N ASN A 54 -0.17 5.61 -3.97
CA ASN A 54 -1.43 5.28 -4.65
C ASN A 54 -1.30 4.94 -6.15
N ILE A 55 -0.09 4.80 -6.66
CA ILE A 55 0.12 4.44 -8.06
C ILE A 55 -0.37 3.02 -8.27
N ALA A 56 -1.29 2.83 -9.21
CA ALA A 56 -1.75 1.54 -9.67
C ALA A 56 -1.03 1.15 -10.96
N PHE A 57 -0.64 -0.11 -11.08
CA PHE A 57 -0.01 -0.61 -12.29
C PHE A 57 -1.03 -0.67 -13.44
N SER A 58 -0.65 -0.20 -14.62
CA SER A 58 -1.42 -0.42 -15.83
C SER A 58 -1.40 -1.91 -16.24
N ASP A 59 -2.35 -2.33 -17.08
CA ASP A 59 -2.40 -3.70 -17.60
C ASP A 59 -1.10 -4.09 -18.31
N TYR A 60 -0.54 -3.14 -19.06
CA TYR A 60 0.73 -3.33 -19.75
C TYR A 60 1.87 -3.54 -18.75
N ARG A 61 1.98 -2.68 -17.72
CA ARG A 61 3.00 -2.76 -16.68
C ARG A 61 2.94 -4.09 -15.91
N ARG A 62 1.75 -4.60 -15.63
CA ARG A 62 1.58 -5.90 -14.96
C ARG A 62 2.15 -7.05 -15.78
N LYS A 63 1.89 -7.05 -17.11
CA LYS A 63 2.44 -8.06 -18.03
C LYS A 63 3.95 -8.01 -18.14
N GLU A 64 4.53 -6.79 -18.20
CA GLU A 64 5.99 -6.61 -18.23
C GLU A 64 6.63 -7.16 -16.94
N ILE A 65 6.10 -6.79 -15.78
CA ILE A 65 6.60 -7.29 -14.48
C ILE A 65 6.45 -8.81 -14.37
N ALA A 66 5.31 -9.38 -14.78
CA ALA A 66 5.10 -10.83 -14.80
C ALA A 66 6.10 -11.57 -15.72
N ALA A 67 6.42 -10.99 -16.87
CA ALA A 67 7.44 -11.55 -17.76
C ALA A 67 8.84 -11.58 -17.11
N ILE A 68 9.20 -10.53 -16.38
CA ILE A 68 10.47 -10.46 -15.63
C ILE A 68 10.48 -11.47 -14.48
N ILE A 69 9.38 -11.59 -13.73
CA ILE A 69 9.22 -12.59 -12.66
C ILE A 69 9.50 -13.99 -13.19
N ARG A 70 8.90 -14.37 -14.34
CA ARG A 70 9.14 -15.66 -15.00
C ARG A 70 10.59 -15.81 -15.46
N ARG A 71 11.12 -14.80 -16.16
CA ARG A 71 12.49 -14.84 -16.72
C ARG A 71 13.54 -15.11 -15.67
N HIS A 72 13.40 -14.47 -14.51
CA HIS A 72 14.35 -14.59 -13.40
C HIS A 72 13.91 -15.56 -12.31
N SER A 73 12.81 -16.30 -12.52
CA SER A 73 12.24 -17.26 -11.55
C SER A 73 12.08 -16.66 -10.15
N LEU A 74 11.58 -15.42 -10.06
CA LEU A 74 11.39 -14.73 -8.80
C LEU A 74 10.19 -15.31 -8.04
N ILE A 75 10.25 -15.31 -6.71
CA ILE A 75 9.06 -15.48 -5.87
C ILE A 75 8.42 -14.09 -5.73
N ALA A 76 7.22 -13.92 -6.25
CA ALA A 76 6.49 -12.67 -6.12
C ALA A 76 5.48 -12.75 -4.96
N ILE A 77 5.50 -11.74 -4.08
CA ILE A 77 4.46 -11.53 -3.06
C ILE A 77 3.65 -10.32 -3.49
N GLU A 78 2.40 -10.53 -3.86
CA GLU A 78 1.46 -9.49 -4.25
C GLU A 78 0.50 -9.18 -3.10
N ASP A 79 0.71 -8.04 -2.44
CA ASP A 79 -0.16 -7.56 -1.35
C ASP A 79 -1.27 -6.68 -1.91
N ASP A 80 -2.46 -7.26 -1.99
CA ASP A 80 -3.62 -6.64 -2.62
C ASP A 80 -4.74 -6.29 -1.64
N ASN A 81 -4.38 -5.61 -0.56
CA ASN A 81 -5.34 -5.19 0.47
C ASN A 81 -6.30 -4.08 0.00
N TYR A 82 -6.04 -3.40 -1.12
CA TYR A 82 -6.82 -2.26 -1.60
C TYR A 82 -7.66 -2.56 -2.84
N ALA A 83 -7.44 -3.65 -3.58
CA ALA A 83 -8.14 -3.94 -4.83
C ALA A 83 -9.66 -3.98 -4.69
N ALA A 84 -10.17 -4.56 -3.61
CA ALA A 84 -11.61 -4.60 -3.35
C ALA A 84 -12.27 -3.21 -3.23
N LEU A 85 -11.48 -2.17 -2.94
CA LEU A 85 -11.96 -0.79 -2.82
C LEU A 85 -11.92 -0.02 -4.14
N MET A 86 -11.29 -0.55 -5.18
CA MET A 86 -11.23 0.10 -6.49
C MET A 86 -12.57 -0.02 -7.22
N SER A 87 -12.97 1.04 -7.91
CA SER A 87 -14.16 1.04 -8.78
C SER A 87 -13.94 0.31 -10.09
N ARG A 88 -12.68 0.23 -10.55
CA ARG A 88 -12.29 -0.45 -11.78
C ARG A 88 -11.95 -1.91 -11.50
N PRO A 89 -12.32 -2.83 -12.42
CA PRO A 89 -11.83 -4.20 -12.33
C PRO A 89 -10.30 -4.21 -12.29
N TYR A 90 -9.76 -4.93 -11.32
CA TYR A 90 -8.34 -5.09 -11.16
C TYR A 90 -7.94 -6.52 -11.53
N VAL A 91 -6.91 -6.66 -12.36
CA VAL A 91 -6.32 -7.95 -12.72
C VAL A 91 -4.99 -8.09 -11.98
N PRO A 92 -4.83 -9.04 -11.05
CA PRO A 92 -3.57 -9.26 -10.33
C PRO A 92 -2.42 -9.69 -11.25
N VAL A 93 -1.18 -9.35 -10.87
CA VAL A 93 0.04 -9.90 -11.48
C VAL A 93 0.06 -11.43 -11.32
N ALA A 94 -0.51 -11.94 -10.24
CA ALA A 94 -0.66 -13.37 -9.98
C ALA A 94 -1.44 -14.12 -11.05
N LEU A 95 -2.33 -13.49 -11.81
CA LEU A 95 -2.99 -14.13 -12.96
C LEU A 95 -2.07 -14.26 -14.17
N GLU A 96 -1.10 -13.36 -14.30
CA GLU A 96 -0.12 -13.39 -15.40
C GLU A 96 1.06 -14.33 -15.11
N ALA A 97 1.39 -14.61 -13.83
CA ALA A 97 2.48 -15.52 -13.43
C ALA A 97 2.09 -16.36 -12.20
N PRO A 98 1.03 -17.19 -12.30
CA PRO A 98 0.46 -17.90 -11.14
C PRO A 98 1.42 -18.91 -10.50
N GLU A 99 2.37 -19.44 -11.25
CA GLU A 99 3.38 -20.40 -10.79
C GLU A 99 4.47 -19.76 -9.91
N HIS A 100 4.55 -18.42 -9.91
CA HIS A 100 5.55 -17.64 -9.19
C HIS A 100 4.97 -16.73 -8.10
N CYS A 101 3.64 -16.48 -8.12
CA CYS A 101 3.04 -15.44 -7.29
C CYS A 101 2.27 -16.01 -6.10
N ILE A 102 2.57 -15.46 -4.93
CA ILE A 102 1.77 -15.57 -3.71
C ILE A 102 0.90 -14.32 -3.64
N TYR A 103 -0.39 -14.47 -3.89
CA TYR A 103 -1.36 -13.39 -3.86
C TYR A 103 -2.05 -13.30 -2.51
N ILE A 104 -2.09 -12.11 -1.92
CA ILE A 104 -2.66 -11.84 -0.59
C ILE A 104 -3.82 -10.87 -0.73
N SER A 105 -5.03 -11.31 -0.39
CA SER A 105 -6.23 -10.46 -0.33
C SER A 105 -6.75 -10.37 1.11
N GLY A 106 -6.61 -9.20 1.71
CA GLY A 106 -6.95 -8.99 3.12
C GLY A 106 -8.32 -8.33 3.34
N LEU A 107 -8.99 -8.70 4.42
CA LEU A 107 -10.26 -8.06 4.85
C LEU A 107 -10.05 -6.82 5.71
N SER A 108 -8.83 -6.48 6.07
CA SER A 108 -8.52 -5.36 6.96
C SER A 108 -8.96 -3.99 6.41
N LYS A 109 -8.87 -3.77 5.10
CA LYS A 109 -9.25 -2.51 4.47
C LYS A 109 -10.71 -2.50 4.01
N PRO A 110 -11.18 -3.55 3.28
CA PRO A 110 -12.56 -3.57 2.83
C PRO A 110 -13.57 -3.74 3.99
N LEU A 111 -13.25 -4.50 5.04
CA LEU A 111 -14.15 -4.69 6.19
C LEU A 111 -13.62 -4.00 7.44
N CYS A 112 -12.82 -4.72 8.22
CA CYS A 112 -12.35 -4.25 9.51
C CYS A 112 -10.96 -4.85 9.83
N PRO A 113 -9.99 -4.02 10.25
CA PRO A 113 -8.67 -4.54 10.62
C PRO A 113 -8.71 -5.48 11.83
N GLY A 114 -9.73 -5.37 12.70
CA GLY A 114 -9.89 -6.25 13.87
C GLY A 114 -10.23 -7.69 13.53
N LEU A 115 -10.76 -8.00 12.34
CA LEU A 115 -11.05 -9.37 11.92
C LEU A 115 -9.78 -10.21 11.73
N ARG A 116 -8.65 -9.61 11.37
CA ARG A 116 -7.38 -10.29 11.17
C ARG A 116 -7.45 -11.47 10.19
N ILE A 117 -8.21 -11.32 9.10
CA ILE A 117 -8.39 -12.33 8.05
C ILE A 117 -7.74 -11.84 6.76
N ALA A 118 -7.00 -12.72 6.11
CA ALA A 118 -6.53 -12.60 4.74
C ALA A 118 -6.67 -13.94 4.03
N TYR A 119 -6.91 -13.89 2.74
CA TYR A 119 -6.91 -15.05 1.85
C TYR A 119 -5.61 -15.08 1.09
N LEU A 120 -5.05 -16.27 0.95
CA LEU A 120 -3.84 -16.52 0.19
C LEU A 120 -4.18 -17.41 -1.01
N HIS A 121 -3.75 -16.98 -2.19
CA HIS A 121 -3.66 -17.84 -3.36
C HIS A 121 -2.18 -18.02 -3.70
N LEU A 122 -1.72 -19.26 -3.75
CA LEU A 122 -0.31 -19.56 -3.88
C LEU A 122 -0.06 -20.81 -4.74
N PRO A 123 1.13 -20.93 -5.38
CA PRO A 123 1.52 -22.13 -6.09
C PRO A 123 1.55 -23.36 -5.17
N LYS A 124 1.18 -24.53 -5.73
CA LYS A 124 1.06 -25.78 -4.97
C LYS A 124 2.32 -26.10 -4.14
N GLN A 125 3.50 -25.82 -4.67
CA GLN A 125 4.76 -26.10 -4.01
C GLN A 125 4.96 -25.34 -2.68
N TYR A 126 4.19 -24.29 -2.42
CA TYR A 126 4.30 -23.48 -1.19
C TYR A 126 3.18 -23.78 -0.18
N VAL A 127 2.18 -24.60 -0.52
CA VAL A 127 1.00 -24.83 0.33
C VAL A 127 1.41 -25.40 1.69
N ASP A 128 2.11 -26.53 1.71
CA ASP A 128 2.46 -27.22 2.96
C ASP A 128 3.35 -26.35 3.86
N VAL A 129 4.34 -25.68 3.28
CA VAL A 129 5.25 -24.80 4.04
C VAL A 129 4.48 -23.59 4.61
N MET A 130 3.54 -23.03 3.84
CA MET A 130 2.74 -21.90 4.28
C MET A 130 1.75 -22.30 5.38
N GLU A 131 1.09 -23.45 5.26
CA GLU A 131 0.19 -23.97 6.29
C GLU A 131 0.93 -24.22 7.60
N GLN A 132 2.11 -24.88 7.55
CA GLN A 132 2.95 -25.07 8.72
C GLN A 132 3.40 -23.75 9.35
N GLY A 133 3.80 -22.77 8.53
CA GLY A 133 4.20 -21.45 8.98
C GLY A 133 3.06 -20.70 9.69
N ILE A 134 1.87 -20.72 9.13
CA ILE A 134 0.67 -20.10 9.73
C ILE A 134 0.32 -20.78 11.04
N TYR A 135 0.30 -22.13 11.05
CA TYR A 135 -0.01 -22.90 12.24
C TYR A 135 0.99 -22.64 13.38
N SER A 136 2.27 -22.57 13.06
CA SER A 136 3.32 -22.31 14.05
C SER A 136 3.26 -20.92 14.69
N GLN A 137 2.76 -19.92 13.94
CA GLN A 137 2.70 -18.54 14.42
C GLN A 137 1.39 -18.19 15.16
N SER A 138 0.27 -18.72 14.69
CA SER A 138 -1.05 -18.29 15.18
C SER A 138 -2.04 -19.41 15.43
N LEU A 139 -1.62 -20.69 15.32
CA LEU A 139 -2.45 -21.89 15.39
C LEU A 139 -3.56 -21.86 14.32
N LYS A 140 -4.54 -20.97 14.48
CA LYS A 140 -5.64 -20.73 13.53
C LYS A 140 -6.27 -19.36 13.75
N ILE A 141 -6.99 -18.91 12.75
CA ILE A 141 -7.83 -17.71 12.85
C ILE A 141 -9.00 -18.01 13.81
N SER A 142 -9.44 -16.99 14.56
CA SER A 142 -10.63 -17.08 15.41
C SER A 142 -11.85 -17.55 14.60
N SER A 143 -12.48 -18.64 15.03
CA SER A 143 -13.70 -19.17 14.38
C SER A 143 -14.83 -18.13 14.34
N LEU A 144 -14.98 -17.33 15.40
CA LEU A 144 -15.96 -16.24 15.43
C LEU A 144 -15.70 -15.20 14.32
N ASN A 145 -14.44 -14.81 14.12
CA ASN A 145 -14.10 -13.84 13.06
C ASN A 145 -14.35 -14.43 11.66
N ILE A 146 -14.10 -15.73 11.48
CA ILE A 146 -14.40 -16.43 10.23
C ILE A 146 -15.91 -16.42 9.96
N GLU A 147 -16.74 -16.77 10.96
CA GLU A 147 -18.21 -16.77 10.80
C GLU A 147 -18.74 -15.36 10.48
N ILE A 148 -18.26 -14.33 11.17
CA ILE A 148 -18.64 -12.94 10.88
C ILE A 148 -18.28 -12.57 9.43
N ALA A 149 -17.07 -12.87 8.98
CA ALA A 149 -16.65 -12.57 7.62
C ALA A 149 -17.45 -13.35 6.58
N THR A 150 -17.71 -14.62 6.85
CA THR A 150 -18.49 -15.51 5.98
C THR A 150 -19.92 -14.99 5.83
N GLU A 151 -20.57 -14.62 6.93
CA GLU A 151 -21.94 -14.09 6.89
C GLU A 151 -22.00 -12.74 6.14
N LEU A 152 -21.06 -11.83 6.37
CA LEU A 152 -20.98 -10.57 5.63
C LEU A 152 -20.82 -10.77 4.12
N ILE A 153 -20.06 -11.78 3.69
CA ILE A 153 -19.87 -12.11 2.29
C ILE A 153 -21.13 -12.77 1.71
N ARG A 154 -21.69 -13.75 2.40
CA ARG A 154 -22.86 -14.53 1.92
C ARG A 154 -24.13 -13.70 1.84
N SER A 155 -24.39 -12.84 2.83
CA SER A 155 -25.54 -11.92 2.83
C SER A 155 -25.45 -10.79 1.80
N GLY A 156 -24.29 -10.58 1.19
CA GLY A 156 -24.04 -9.47 0.27
C GLY A 156 -23.72 -8.13 0.96
N LEU A 157 -23.76 -8.05 2.29
CA LEU A 157 -23.39 -6.85 3.06
C LEU A 157 -21.96 -6.41 2.79
N PHE A 158 -21.07 -7.36 2.51
CA PHE A 158 -19.70 -7.05 2.11
C PHE A 158 -19.62 -6.02 0.96
N ARG A 159 -20.42 -6.23 -0.09
CA ARG A 159 -20.46 -5.31 -1.26
C ARG A 159 -21.01 -3.94 -0.88
N GLN A 160 -22.03 -3.89 -0.03
CA GLN A 160 -22.62 -2.64 0.45
C GLN A 160 -21.60 -1.84 1.29
N ILE A 161 -20.92 -2.49 2.23
CA ILE A 161 -19.87 -1.88 3.06
C ILE A 161 -18.76 -1.30 2.19
N ILE A 162 -18.31 -2.03 1.17
CA ILE A 162 -17.28 -1.55 0.23
C ILE A 162 -17.76 -0.29 -0.52
N ALA A 163 -19.00 -0.29 -1.02
CA ALA A 163 -19.56 0.85 -1.74
C ALA A 163 -19.64 2.09 -0.83
N GLU A 164 -20.10 1.93 0.41
CA GLU A 164 -20.15 3.02 1.39
C GLU A 164 -18.77 3.55 1.78
N LYS A 165 -17.80 2.66 2.01
CA LYS A 165 -16.42 3.05 2.32
C LYS A 165 -15.77 3.80 1.16
N ARG A 166 -15.99 3.36 -0.07
CA ARG A 166 -15.53 4.04 -1.27
C ARG A 166 -16.15 5.44 -1.38
N ALA A 167 -17.45 5.55 -1.24
CA ALA A 167 -18.15 6.84 -1.24
C ALA A 167 -17.66 7.78 -0.13
N ALA A 168 -17.38 7.24 1.06
CA ALA A 168 -16.80 8.02 2.15
C ALA A 168 -15.38 8.49 1.85
N ALA A 169 -14.54 7.65 1.22
CA ALA A 169 -13.20 8.03 0.80
C ALA A 169 -13.25 9.14 -0.25
N VAL A 170 -14.13 9.03 -1.26
CA VAL A 170 -14.32 10.06 -2.28
C VAL A 170 -14.69 11.41 -1.66
N ARG A 171 -15.69 11.46 -0.76
CA ARG A 171 -16.07 12.72 -0.07
C ARG A 171 -14.91 13.33 0.70
N ARG A 172 -14.10 12.54 1.37
CA ARG A 172 -12.93 13.01 2.14
C ARG A 172 -11.80 13.49 1.25
N ASN A 173 -11.58 12.82 0.13
CA ASN A 173 -10.57 13.23 -0.84
C ASN A 173 -11.02 14.45 -1.67
N GLN A 174 -12.29 14.69 -1.84
CA GLN A 174 -12.80 15.98 -2.34
C GLN A 174 -12.41 17.14 -1.40
N ILE A 175 -12.54 16.95 -0.08
CA ILE A 175 -12.06 17.93 0.91
C ILE A 175 -10.56 18.11 0.76
N TYR A 176 -9.77 17.01 0.74
CA TYR A 176 -8.32 17.09 0.56
C TYR A 176 -7.95 17.84 -0.74
N HIS A 177 -8.62 17.54 -1.84
CA HIS A 177 -8.38 18.18 -3.14
C HIS A 177 -8.64 19.68 -3.10
N SER A 178 -9.60 20.18 -2.31
CA SER A 178 -9.83 21.63 -2.15
C SER A 178 -8.67 22.34 -1.43
N TYR A 179 -7.86 21.63 -0.65
CA TYR A 179 -6.66 22.15 0.00
C TYR A 179 -5.40 22.01 -0.87
N PHE A 180 -5.29 20.90 -1.61
CA PHE A 180 -4.11 20.50 -2.39
C PHE A 180 -4.51 19.96 -3.77
N PRO A 181 -4.96 20.84 -4.71
CA PRO A 181 -5.53 20.40 -5.99
C PRO A 181 -4.59 19.56 -6.85
N SER A 182 -3.29 19.90 -6.87
CA SER A 182 -2.27 19.21 -7.69
C SER A 182 -1.72 17.93 -7.06
N ALA A 183 -2.11 17.61 -5.81
CA ALA A 183 -1.53 16.51 -5.04
C ALA A 183 -2.51 15.36 -4.79
N CYS A 184 -3.71 15.38 -5.39
CA CYS A 184 -4.68 14.29 -5.25
C CYS A 184 -4.35 13.18 -6.25
N THR A 185 -3.86 12.03 -5.74
CA THR A 185 -3.44 10.89 -6.57
C THR A 185 -4.55 9.88 -6.84
N SER A 186 -5.50 9.73 -5.91
CA SER A 186 -6.66 8.84 -6.06
C SER A 186 -7.80 9.30 -5.18
N MET A 187 -9.00 9.44 -5.77
CA MET A 187 -10.20 9.83 -5.03
C MET A 187 -10.75 8.71 -4.12
N GLU A 188 -10.45 7.45 -4.43
CA GLU A 188 -10.94 6.29 -3.68
C GLU A 188 -9.96 5.81 -2.59
N SER A 189 -8.77 6.41 -2.52
CA SER A 189 -7.74 6.01 -1.56
C SER A 189 -8.06 6.46 -0.12
N TYR A 190 -7.56 5.70 0.83
CA TYR A 190 -7.65 6.04 2.26
C TYR A 190 -6.59 7.03 2.72
N TYR A 191 -5.62 7.34 1.87
CA TYR A 191 -4.53 8.27 2.12
C TYR A 191 -4.13 8.99 0.84
N GLN A 192 -3.42 10.10 1.00
CA GLN A 192 -2.85 10.88 -0.09
C GLN A 192 -1.35 11.06 0.12
N TRP A 193 -0.63 11.20 -0.98
CA TRP A 193 0.81 11.42 -1.01
C TRP A 193 1.10 12.87 -1.39
N LEU A 194 1.57 13.65 -0.42
CA LEU A 194 1.86 15.07 -0.61
C LEU A 194 3.36 15.28 -0.73
N LYS A 195 3.80 15.76 -1.89
CA LYS A 195 5.19 16.21 -2.10
C LYS A 195 5.44 17.49 -1.30
N LEU A 196 6.62 17.58 -0.71
CA LEU A 196 7.08 18.72 0.09
C LEU A 196 8.10 19.54 -0.71
N PRO A 197 8.35 20.83 -0.34
CA PRO A 197 9.49 21.58 -0.82
C PRO A 197 10.81 20.86 -0.53
N LEU A 198 11.83 21.09 -1.34
CA LEU A 198 13.15 20.45 -1.21
C LEU A 198 13.83 20.78 0.14
N SER A 199 13.50 21.94 0.71
CA SER A 199 13.98 22.38 2.03
C SER A 199 13.42 21.57 3.21
N CYS A 200 12.40 20.71 3.02
CA CYS A 200 11.74 19.99 4.10
C CYS A 200 11.76 18.47 3.86
N SER A 201 12.44 17.71 4.69
CA SER A 201 12.37 16.25 4.65
C SER A 201 11.03 15.72 5.20
N GLY A 202 10.61 14.54 4.77
CA GLY A 202 9.40 13.89 5.31
C GLY A 202 9.49 13.71 6.83
N LYS A 203 10.66 13.31 7.34
CA LYS A 203 10.92 13.11 8.78
C LYS A 203 10.80 14.41 9.59
N SER A 204 11.38 15.52 9.10
CA SER A 204 11.28 16.81 9.79
C SER A 204 9.85 17.34 9.79
N CYS A 205 9.14 17.19 8.66
CA CYS A 205 7.73 17.55 8.52
C CYS A 205 6.84 16.72 9.46
N GLU A 206 7.06 15.40 9.54
CA GLU A 206 6.34 14.52 10.47
C GLU A 206 6.51 14.97 11.92
N ALA A 207 7.73 15.28 12.37
CA ALA A 207 8.01 15.73 13.72
C ALA A 207 7.33 17.09 14.02
N ALA A 208 7.46 18.05 13.11
CA ALA A 208 6.89 19.40 13.28
C ALA A 208 5.35 19.39 13.30
N LEU A 209 4.71 18.56 12.46
CA LEU A 209 3.26 18.40 12.46
C LEU A 209 2.75 17.64 13.69
N SER A 210 3.49 16.64 14.15
CA SER A 210 3.17 15.92 15.39
C SER A 210 3.15 16.85 16.59
N ALA A 211 4.12 17.79 16.70
CA ALA A 211 4.13 18.81 17.73
C ALA A 211 2.92 19.77 17.67
N ARG A 212 2.27 19.89 16.51
CA ARG A 212 1.03 20.66 16.27
C ARG A 212 -0.24 19.81 16.38
N GLY A 213 -0.14 18.56 16.86
CA GLY A 213 -1.26 17.64 17.05
C GLY A 213 -1.75 16.94 15.77
N VAL A 214 -0.98 16.95 14.68
CA VAL A 214 -1.31 16.26 13.42
C VAL A 214 -0.33 15.14 13.14
N SER A 215 -0.81 13.88 13.10
CA SER A 215 0.01 12.73 12.78
C SER A 215 -0.03 12.46 11.27
N VAL A 216 1.14 12.49 10.64
CA VAL A 216 1.39 12.09 9.25
C VAL A 216 2.57 11.12 9.21
N PHE A 217 2.86 10.52 8.07
CA PHE A 217 4.04 9.67 7.91
C PHE A 217 4.99 10.23 6.86
N GLY A 218 6.23 10.47 7.23
CA GLY A 218 7.29 10.89 6.32
C GLY A 218 7.67 9.79 5.32
N ALA A 219 8.19 10.20 4.18
CA ALA A 219 8.58 9.33 3.07
C ALA A 219 9.60 8.26 3.48
N GLU A 220 10.47 8.60 4.41
CA GLU A 220 11.56 7.74 4.88
C GLU A 220 11.05 6.43 5.49
N ARG A 221 9.84 6.43 6.06
CA ARG A 221 9.22 5.20 6.58
C ARG A 221 8.90 4.16 5.52
N PHE A 222 8.80 4.57 4.25
CA PHE A 222 8.42 3.73 3.11
C PHE A 222 9.58 3.42 2.18
N SER A 223 10.75 3.96 2.48
CA SER A 223 11.94 3.86 1.65
C SER A 223 12.82 2.69 2.05
N VAL A 224 13.50 2.10 1.09
CA VAL A 224 14.46 1.01 1.25
C VAL A 224 15.84 1.51 0.83
N GLY A 225 16.87 1.18 1.60
CA GLY A 225 18.25 1.58 1.32
C GLY A 225 18.50 3.08 1.60
N ASN A 226 19.66 3.56 1.11
CA ASN A 226 20.11 4.96 1.28
C ASN A 226 19.60 5.89 0.17
N GLN A 227 18.51 5.56 -0.50
CA GLN A 227 17.94 6.50 -1.47
C GLN A 227 17.54 7.78 -0.73
N ALA A 228 18.05 8.91 -1.21
CA ALA A 228 17.67 10.23 -0.72
C ALA A 228 16.14 10.29 -0.67
N GLY A 229 15.60 10.46 0.55
CA GLY A 229 14.18 10.36 0.78
C GLY A 229 13.43 11.31 -0.14
N HIS A 230 12.36 10.83 -0.73
CA HIS A 230 11.44 11.73 -1.40
C HIS A 230 10.93 12.72 -0.36
N ASN A 231 11.07 14.01 -0.63
CA ASN A 231 10.50 15.05 0.22
C ASN A 231 8.97 14.98 0.12
N ALA A 232 8.36 14.13 0.92
CA ALA A 232 6.93 13.88 0.88
C ALA A 232 6.40 13.31 2.21
N ILE A 233 5.11 13.46 2.41
CA ILE A 233 4.38 12.85 3.52
C ILE A 233 3.14 12.11 3.04
N ARG A 234 2.76 11.05 3.74
CA ARG A 234 1.49 10.36 3.57
C ARG A 234 0.48 10.87 4.59
N ILE A 235 -0.64 11.37 4.08
CA ILE A 235 -1.76 11.90 4.86
C ILE A 235 -2.91 10.89 4.79
N ALA A 236 -3.32 10.35 5.94
CA ALA A 236 -4.42 9.38 6.04
C ALA A 236 -5.77 10.11 6.09
N THR A 237 -6.34 10.47 4.94
CA THR A 237 -7.57 11.24 4.82
C THR A 237 -8.80 10.55 5.41
N CYS A 238 -8.79 9.22 5.48
CA CYS A 238 -9.89 8.42 6.04
C CYS A 238 -9.74 8.08 7.55
N SER A 239 -8.66 8.51 8.21
CA SER A 239 -8.44 8.27 9.64
C SER A 239 -9.19 9.22 10.58
N PRO A 240 -9.37 10.53 10.27
CA PRO A 240 -10.09 11.44 11.16
C PRO A 240 -11.53 10.98 11.41
N LYS A 241 -12.05 11.18 12.64
CA LYS A 241 -13.41 10.75 13.02
C LYS A 241 -14.51 11.52 12.31
N SER A 242 -14.24 12.77 11.87
CA SER A 242 -15.21 13.64 11.20
C SER A 242 -14.58 14.47 10.10
N HIS A 243 -15.39 15.03 9.18
CA HIS A 243 -14.93 15.99 8.18
C HIS A 243 -14.34 17.24 8.84
N LYS A 244 -14.93 17.71 9.95
CA LYS A 244 -14.39 18.84 10.74
C LYS A 244 -12.97 18.58 11.20
N GLN A 245 -12.70 17.40 11.77
CA GLN A 245 -11.37 17.03 12.21
C GLN A 245 -10.38 16.92 11.02
N LEU A 246 -10.85 16.40 9.88
CA LEU A 246 -10.04 16.37 8.65
C LEU A 246 -9.66 17.79 8.21
N CYS A 247 -10.62 18.71 8.14
CA CYS A 247 -10.35 20.10 7.77
C CYS A 247 -9.36 20.76 8.74
N GLN A 248 -9.53 20.58 10.04
CA GLN A 248 -8.60 21.12 11.04
C GLN A 248 -7.17 20.61 10.82
N GLY A 249 -7.00 19.31 10.58
CA GLY A 249 -5.68 18.76 10.27
C GLY A 249 -5.08 19.32 8.98
N LEU A 250 -5.90 19.47 7.92
CA LEU A 250 -5.45 20.03 6.65
C LEU A 250 -5.11 21.52 6.75
N ASP A 251 -5.83 22.30 7.59
CA ASP A 251 -5.50 23.71 7.87
C ASP A 251 -4.12 23.83 8.51
N ILE A 252 -3.81 22.97 9.50
CA ILE A 252 -2.50 22.94 10.16
C ILE A 252 -1.40 22.58 9.17
N ILE A 253 -1.61 21.56 8.33
CA ILE A 253 -0.63 21.16 7.31
C ILE A 253 -0.40 22.31 6.32
N ARG A 254 -1.47 22.95 5.84
CA ARG A 254 -1.37 24.06 4.89
C ARG A 254 -0.67 25.27 5.49
N ALA A 255 -0.93 25.60 6.75
CA ALA A 255 -0.24 26.67 7.47
C ALA A 255 1.27 26.38 7.60
N PHE A 256 1.62 25.15 8.02
CA PHE A 256 3.02 24.71 8.13
C PHE A 256 3.77 24.84 6.79
N LEU A 257 3.15 24.40 5.68
CA LEU A 257 3.79 24.47 4.36
C LEU A 257 4.01 25.92 3.88
N LYS A 258 3.14 26.87 4.27
CA LYS A 258 3.32 28.30 3.96
C LYS A 258 4.47 28.93 4.76
N GLU A 259 4.75 28.44 5.96
CA GLU A 259 5.86 28.89 6.79
C GLU A 259 7.21 28.29 6.33
N THR A 260 7.18 27.22 5.55
CA THR A 260 8.39 26.54 5.05
C THR A 260 8.89 27.26 3.79
N PRO A 261 10.14 27.75 3.77
CA PRO A 261 10.68 28.46 2.60
C PRO A 261 10.62 27.60 1.35
N SER A 262 10.08 28.14 0.26
CA SER A 262 10.24 27.58 -1.08
C SER A 262 11.64 27.91 -1.54
N SER A 263 12.56 26.96 -1.46
CA SER A 263 13.91 27.09 -2.05
C SER A 263 13.90 26.75 -3.52
#